data_67300bc5eb70f46ffbd089caa4797d24
#
_entry.id   67300bc5eb70f46ffbd089caa4797d24
#
_cell.length_a   1.000
_cell.length_b   1.000
_cell.length_c   1.000
_cell.angle_alpha   90.00
_cell.angle_beta   90.00
_cell.angle_gamma   90.00
#
_symmetry.space_group_name_H-M   'P 1'
#
loop_
_entity.id
_entity.type
_entity.pdbx_description
1 polymer ?
#
loop_
_entity_poly.entity_id
_entity_poly.type
_entity_poly.pdbx_seq_one_letter_code
_entity_poly.pdbx_strand_id
1 'polypeptide(L)'
;IYAGIWFKVYYPLISSVRVSKDGYNFGGGLKLYFRGHLVILAIYFFLLLFLSRSNGSMKTGYLRPGRTLTTQVIALGMTNLITYAQLSLMRNWLLPVSPILHAFLGQILLALIWTYLADAIYRCVFPPKDTLVILGKEDREEVAEIVRRFEGRQDKFRVMKLISTSEGMDKVESECLRWYGCVIIGGVYGLQRRELVNFCYSHYIRMYIIPEFADLMLQGAQQMDLFNTPILELKEYNISWEERVIKRIADIILAIVLILITSPVM
;
A
#
# COMPACT_ATOMS: atom_id res chain seq x y z
N ILE A 1 -20.09 -8.29 5.33
CA ILE A 1 -19.58 -8.65 6.68
C ILE A 1 -19.62 -7.43 7.59
N TYR A 2 -18.97 -6.32 7.21
CA TYR A 2 -19.02 -5.09 8.03
C TYR A 2 -20.44 -4.58 8.25
N ALA A 3 -21.26 -4.54 7.21
CA ALA A 3 -22.67 -4.17 7.32
C ALA A 3 -23.44 -5.07 8.32
N GLY A 4 -23.15 -6.36 8.35
CA GLY A 4 -23.71 -7.29 9.33
C GLY A 4 -23.30 -6.96 10.77
N ILE A 5 -22.01 -6.67 10.99
CA ILE A 5 -21.49 -6.23 12.30
C ILE A 5 -22.08 -4.87 12.66
N TRP A 6 -22.21 -3.95 11.71
CA TRP A 6 -22.83 -2.66 11.90
C TRP A 6 -24.25 -2.79 12.44
N PHE A 7 -25.12 -3.52 11.76
CA PHE A 7 -26.51 -3.67 12.17
C PHE A 7 -26.67 -4.45 13.48
N LYS A 8 -25.77 -5.38 13.78
CA LYS A 8 -25.85 -6.16 15.02
C LYS A 8 -25.29 -5.42 16.24
N VAL A 9 -24.26 -4.60 16.06
CA VAL A 9 -23.50 -3.98 17.15
C VAL A 9 -23.77 -2.47 17.25
N TYR A 10 -23.64 -1.74 16.14
CA TYR A 10 -23.75 -0.28 16.16
C TYR A 10 -25.19 0.23 16.05
N TYR A 11 -26.04 -0.46 15.30
CA TYR A 11 -27.44 -0.05 15.16
C TYR A 11 -28.20 0.00 16.49
N PRO A 12 -28.17 -1.03 17.36
CA PRO A 12 -28.82 -0.96 18.66
C PRO A 12 -28.19 0.09 19.58
N LEU A 13 -26.86 0.31 19.50
CA LEU A 13 -26.16 1.34 20.26
C LEU A 13 -26.61 2.77 19.88
N ILE A 14 -26.84 3.02 18.59
CA ILE A 14 -27.22 4.35 18.08
C ILE A 14 -28.73 4.54 18.17
N SER A 15 -29.53 3.51 17.97
CA SER A 15 -31.00 3.58 18.01
C SER A 15 -31.59 3.58 19.42
N SER A 16 -30.86 3.11 20.43
CA SER A 16 -31.29 3.11 21.82
C SER A 16 -31.23 4.51 22.44
N VAL A 17 -32.05 5.43 21.97
CA VAL A 17 -32.32 6.68 22.68
C VAL A 17 -33.29 6.35 23.79
N ARG A 18 -32.84 6.26 25.03
CA ARG A 18 -33.72 6.31 26.20
C ARG A 18 -34.28 7.72 26.27
N VAL A 19 -35.54 7.88 25.94
CA VAL A 19 -36.32 9.07 26.28
C VAL A 19 -36.44 9.02 27.81
N SER A 20 -35.71 9.88 28.50
CA SER A 20 -35.93 10.09 29.93
C SER A 20 -37.35 10.67 30.13
N LYS A 21 -38.09 10.10 31.07
CA LYS A 21 -39.48 10.51 31.39
C LYS A 21 -39.58 11.92 31.98
N ASP A 22 -38.49 12.57 32.29
CA ASP A 22 -38.45 13.83 33.04
C ASP A 22 -38.10 15.06 32.18
N GLY A 23 -38.66 15.18 30.99
CA GLY A 23 -38.83 16.46 30.25
C GLY A 23 -37.61 17.36 29.99
N TYR A 24 -36.45 17.14 30.59
CA TYR A 24 -35.22 17.91 30.37
C TYR A 24 -34.21 17.09 29.56
N ASN A 25 -34.27 17.26 28.25
CA ASN A 25 -33.34 16.65 27.30
C ASN A 25 -32.02 17.44 27.25
N PHE A 26 -31.12 17.25 28.20
CA PHE A 26 -29.70 17.55 28.03
C PHE A 26 -28.94 16.38 27.40
N GLY A 27 -29.47 15.81 26.37
CA GLY A 27 -28.89 14.69 25.68
C GLY A 27 -29.58 14.44 24.34
N GLY A 28 -29.75 15.51 23.58
CA GLY A 28 -30.36 15.46 22.24
C GLY A 28 -29.46 14.75 21.25
N GLY A 29 -29.22 13.44 21.43
CA GLY A 29 -28.61 12.62 20.41
C GLY A 29 -29.49 12.64 19.15
N LEU A 30 -28.90 13.00 18.03
CA LEU A 30 -29.55 12.97 16.72
C LEU A 30 -30.22 11.61 16.51
N LYS A 31 -31.57 11.59 16.36
CA LYS A 31 -32.28 10.40 15.91
C LYS A 31 -31.82 10.09 14.49
N LEU A 32 -30.94 9.10 14.33
CA LEU A 32 -30.54 8.65 13.01
C LEU A 32 -31.67 7.80 12.42
N TYR A 33 -32.30 8.33 11.37
CA TYR A 33 -33.15 7.54 10.52
C TYR A 33 -32.33 6.53 9.71
N PHE A 34 -32.98 5.49 9.20
CA PHE A 34 -32.32 4.42 8.40
C PHE A 34 -31.38 4.97 7.31
N ARG A 35 -31.77 6.07 6.65
CA ARG A 35 -30.91 6.77 5.67
C ARG A 35 -29.62 7.30 6.28
N GLY A 36 -29.65 7.78 7.50
CA GLY A 36 -28.45 8.25 8.22
C GLY A 36 -27.47 7.12 8.51
N HIS A 37 -27.95 5.93 8.85
CA HIS A 37 -27.09 4.75 9.04
C HIS A 37 -26.40 4.33 7.74
N LEU A 38 -27.09 4.43 6.59
CA LEU A 38 -26.50 4.16 5.28
C LEU A 38 -25.38 5.15 4.94
N VAL A 39 -25.57 6.43 5.26
CA VAL A 39 -24.53 7.47 5.06
C VAL A 39 -23.29 7.16 5.91
N ILE A 40 -23.46 6.85 7.19
CA ILE A 40 -22.33 6.53 8.06
C ILE A 40 -21.60 5.25 7.57
N LEU A 41 -22.36 4.25 7.15
CA LEU A 41 -21.78 3.03 6.56
C LEU A 41 -20.99 3.33 5.27
N ALA A 42 -21.49 4.21 4.43
CA ALA A 42 -20.80 4.66 3.22
C ALA A 42 -19.50 5.42 3.57
N ILE A 43 -19.56 6.34 4.55
CA ILE A 43 -18.39 7.08 5.03
C ILE A 43 -17.33 6.09 5.56
N TYR A 44 -17.74 5.13 6.36
CA TYR A 44 -16.84 4.09 6.86
C TYR A 44 -16.16 3.33 5.71
N PHE A 45 -16.95 2.91 4.71
CA PHE A 45 -16.44 2.16 3.57
C PHE A 45 -15.43 2.98 2.75
N PHE A 46 -15.75 4.24 2.45
CA PHE A 46 -14.83 5.13 1.74
C PHE A 46 -13.57 5.43 2.54
N LEU A 47 -13.68 5.65 3.84
CA LEU A 47 -12.54 5.85 4.72
C LEU A 47 -11.63 4.62 4.77
N LEU A 48 -12.23 3.42 4.89
CA LEU A 48 -11.49 2.17 4.87
C LEU A 48 -10.78 1.95 3.52
N LEU A 49 -11.46 2.21 2.40
CA LEU A 49 -10.85 2.14 1.07
C LEU A 49 -9.68 3.11 0.92
N PHE A 50 -9.89 4.36 1.34
CA PHE A 50 -8.86 5.40 1.28
C PHE A 50 -7.62 5.01 2.09
N LEU A 51 -7.80 4.64 3.36
CA LEU A 51 -6.71 4.24 4.24
C LEU A 51 -6.04 2.93 3.76
N SER A 52 -6.80 1.98 3.27
CA SER A 52 -6.27 0.74 2.70
C SER A 52 -5.41 1.01 1.46
N ARG A 53 -5.87 1.90 0.58
CA ARG A 53 -5.10 2.29 -0.62
C ARG A 53 -3.85 3.06 -0.24
N SER A 54 -3.93 4.00 0.69
CA SER A 54 -2.79 4.80 1.17
C SER A 54 -1.70 3.94 1.82
N ASN A 55 -2.10 2.98 2.66
CA ASN A 55 -1.17 2.06 3.32
C ASN A 55 -0.70 0.90 2.42
N GLY A 56 -1.15 0.83 1.17
CA GLY A 56 -0.75 -0.20 0.22
C GLY A 56 -1.28 -1.61 0.54
N SER A 57 -2.32 -1.72 1.37
CA SER A 57 -2.91 -3.01 1.76
C SER A 57 -3.62 -3.74 0.61
N MET A 58 -3.91 -3.05 -0.49
CA MET A 58 -4.51 -3.63 -1.70
C MET A 58 -3.50 -4.29 -2.64
N LYS A 59 -2.20 -4.22 -2.35
CA LYS A 59 -1.14 -4.82 -3.18
C LYS A 59 -0.98 -6.33 -2.89
N THR A 60 -2.10 -7.07 -2.98
CA THR A 60 -2.10 -8.53 -2.81
C THR A 60 -1.22 -9.18 -3.87
N GLY A 61 -0.43 -10.18 -3.46
CA GLY A 61 0.50 -10.87 -4.35
C GLY A 61 1.84 -10.14 -4.58
N TYR A 62 1.97 -8.84 -4.28
CA TYR A 62 3.26 -8.10 -4.32
C TYR A 62 3.98 -8.10 -2.97
N LEU A 63 3.24 -8.03 -1.88
CA LEU A 63 3.76 -8.05 -0.53
C LEU A 63 3.65 -9.47 0.06
N ARG A 64 4.48 -9.78 1.05
CA ARG A 64 4.29 -11.00 1.86
C ARG A 64 2.95 -10.92 2.60
N PRO A 65 2.22 -12.03 2.75
CA PRO A 65 0.88 -12.02 3.37
C PRO A 65 0.89 -11.39 4.78
N GLY A 66 1.94 -11.63 5.57
CA GLY A 66 2.07 -10.99 6.87
C GLY A 66 2.14 -9.45 6.81
N ARG A 67 2.88 -8.89 5.84
CA ARG A 67 2.96 -7.43 5.65
C ARG A 67 1.62 -6.85 5.17
N THR A 68 0.93 -7.55 4.28
CA THR A 68 -0.40 -7.16 3.82
C THR A 68 -1.39 -7.16 4.98
N LEU A 69 -1.35 -8.19 5.84
CA LEU A 69 -2.18 -8.27 7.03
C LEU A 69 -1.90 -7.10 8.00
N THR A 70 -0.62 -6.81 8.27
CA THR A 70 -0.26 -5.68 9.15
C THR A 70 -0.81 -4.35 8.63
N THR A 71 -0.66 -4.07 7.33
CA THR A 71 -1.20 -2.83 6.74
C THR A 71 -2.73 -2.78 6.77
N GLN A 72 -3.42 -3.92 6.60
CA GLN A 72 -4.87 -4.01 6.75
C GLN A 72 -5.32 -3.77 8.19
N VAL A 73 -4.64 -4.36 9.17
CA VAL A 73 -4.95 -4.16 10.60
C VAL A 73 -4.80 -2.69 11.00
N ILE A 74 -3.75 -2.03 10.52
CA ILE A 74 -3.54 -0.58 10.76
C ILE A 74 -4.68 0.23 10.14
N ALA A 75 -5.04 -0.03 8.88
CA ALA A 75 -6.14 0.67 8.21
C ALA A 75 -7.47 0.46 8.91
N LEU A 76 -7.78 -0.77 9.34
CA LEU A 76 -8.98 -1.11 10.12
C LEU A 76 -8.97 -0.41 11.47
N GLY A 77 -7.84 -0.40 12.18
CA GLY A 77 -7.70 0.26 13.47
C GLY A 77 -7.96 1.77 13.39
N MET A 78 -7.33 2.43 12.41
CA MET A 78 -7.55 3.86 12.17
C MET A 78 -9.00 4.16 11.78
N THR A 79 -9.59 3.36 10.90
CA THR A 79 -10.99 3.52 10.49
C THR A 79 -11.94 3.37 11.68
N ASN A 80 -11.75 2.34 12.51
CA ASN A 80 -12.58 2.11 13.68
C ASN A 80 -12.41 3.22 14.73
N LEU A 81 -11.19 3.74 14.92
CA LEU A 81 -10.93 4.85 15.82
C LEU A 81 -11.67 6.12 15.39
N ILE A 82 -11.56 6.48 14.11
CA ILE A 82 -12.26 7.66 13.55
C ILE A 82 -13.76 7.48 13.66
N THR A 83 -14.28 6.30 13.32
CA THR A 83 -15.72 6.01 13.41
C THR A 83 -16.21 6.05 14.87
N TYR A 84 -15.41 5.55 15.81
CA TYR A 84 -15.73 5.65 17.24
C TYR A 84 -15.85 7.10 17.71
N ALA A 85 -14.87 7.93 17.34
CA ALA A 85 -14.89 9.35 17.63
C ALA A 85 -16.13 10.03 17.01
N GLN A 86 -16.42 9.75 15.74
CA GLN A 86 -17.60 10.27 15.04
C GLN A 86 -18.91 9.89 15.74
N LEU A 87 -19.08 8.63 16.12
CA LEU A 87 -20.28 8.14 16.79
C LEU A 87 -20.42 8.71 18.22
N SER A 88 -19.30 8.85 18.95
CA SER A 88 -19.28 9.45 20.28
C SER A 88 -19.65 10.93 20.23
N LEU A 89 -19.15 11.68 19.24
CA LEU A 89 -19.53 13.07 19.00
C LEU A 89 -21.01 13.21 18.64
N MET A 90 -21.54 12.36 17.77
CA MET A 90 -22.97 12.39 17.40
C MET A 90 -23.89 12.11 18.58
N ARG A 91 -23.42 11.34 19.55
CA ARG A 91 -24.21 10.97 20.72
C ARG A 91 -24.01 11.90 21.92
N ASN A 92 -23.06 12.82 21.79
CA ASN A 92 -22.61 13.71 22.88
C ASN A 92 -22.25 12.96 24.18
N TRP A 93 -21.79 11.71 24.06
CA TRP A 93 -21.39 10.83 25.16
C TRP A 93 -20.39 9.79 24.65
N LEU A 94 -19.40 9.45 25.47
CA LEU A 94 -18.48 8.37 25.14
C LEU A 94 -19.21 7.02 25.11
N LEU A 95 -19.15 6.38 23.95
CA LEU A 95 -19.72 5.05 23.75
C LEU A 95 -18.92 3.99 24.50
N PRO A 96 -19.53 2.90 24.98
CA PRO A 96 -18.79 1.79 25.55
C PRO A 96 -17.83 1.20 24.50
N VAL A 97 -16.56 1.03 24.88
CA VAL A 97 -15.49 0.58 23.96
C VAL A 97 -15.62 -0.93 23.66
N SER A 98 -16.22 -1.70 24.56
CA SER A 98 -16.31 -3.15 24.44
C SER A 98 -16.91 -3.64 23.10
N PRO A 99 -18.06 -3.14 22.60
CA PRO A 99 -18.62 -3.61 21.32
C PRO A 99 -17.72 -3.34 20.14
N ILE A 100 -17.02 -2.20 20.16
CA ILE A 100 -16.12 -1.79 19.09
C ILE A 100 -14.89 -2.68 19.06
N LEU A 101 -14.36 -3.01 20.24
CA LEU A 101 -13.23 -3.90 20.35
C LEU A 101 -13.56 -5.32 19.83
N HIS A 102 -14.73 -5.85 20.18
CA HIS A 102 -15.19 -7.15 19.65
C HIS A 102 -15.37 -7.12 18.13
N ALA A 103 -15.94 -6.03 17.59
CA ALA A 103 -16.07 -5.83 16.15
C ALA A 103 -14.71 -5.78 15.47
N PHE A 104 -13.75 -5.05 16.04
CA PHE A 104 -12.39 -4.94 15.53
C PHE A 104 -11.65 -6.30 15.52
N LEU A 105 -11.76 -7.06 16.61
CA LEU A 105 -11.20 -8.43 16.67
C LEU A 105 -11.80 -9.35 15.62
N GLY A 106 -13.12 -9.29 15.41
CA GLY A 106 -13.79 -10.02 14.34
C GLY A 106 -13.30 -9.60 12.95
N GLN A 107 -13.07 -8.32 12.73
CA GLN A 107 -12.52 -7.81 11.46
C GLN A 107 -11.08 -8.28 11.23
N ILE A 108 -10.23 -8.29 12.27
CA ILE A 108 -8.87 -8.83 12.17
C ILE A 108 -8.89 -10.30 11.77
N LEU A 109 -9.74 -11.11 12.41
CA LEU A 109 -9.88 -12.53 12.06
C LEU A 109 -10.27 -12.73 10.60
N LEU A 110 -11.23 -11.93 10.13
CA LEU A 110 -11.66 -11.96 8.73
C LEU A 110 -10.58 -11.48 7.76
N ALA A 111 -9.86 -10.42 8.12
CA ALA A 111 -8.74 -9.92 7.32
C ALA A 111 -7.63 -10.97 7.23
N LEU A 112 -7.38 -11.71 8.30
CA LEU A 112 -6.43 -12.83 8.33
C LEU A 112 -6.87 -13.92 7.36
N ILE A 113 -8.09 -14.43 7.50
CA ILE A 113 -8.64 -15.47 6.61
C ILE A 113 -8.59 -15.00 5.16
N TRP A 114 -9.05 -13.77 4.90
CA TRP A 114 -9.08 -13.21 3.54
C TRP A 114 -7.67 -13.06 2.94
N THR A 115 -6.71 -12.59 3.72
CA THR A 115 -5.33 -12.37 3.24
C THR A 115 -4.69 -13.69 2.81
N TYR A 116 -4.83 -14.75 3.61
CA TYR A 116 -4.27 -16.05 3.27
C TYR A 116 -5.03 -16.71 2.11
N LEU A 117 -6.35 -16.59 2.08
CA LEU A 117 -7.16 -17.10 0.97
C LEU A 117 -6.83 -16.38 -0.35
N ALA A 118 -6.74 -15.05 -0.31
CA ALA A 118 -6.39 -14.25 -1.49
C ALA A 118 -4.97 -14.56 -1.98
N ASP A 119 -4.01 -14.78 -1.07
CA ASP A 119 -2.65 -15.18 -1.44
C ASP A 119 -2.63 -16.60 -2.06
N ALA A 120 -3.39 -17.54 -1.52
CA ALA A 120 -3.51 -18.88 -2.07
C ALA A 120 -4.15 -18.85 -3.49
N ILE A 121 -5.23 -18.11 -3.66
CA ILE A 121 -5.87 -17.94 -4.99
C ILE A 121 -4.88 -17.27 -5.96
N TYR A 122 -4.16 -16.23 -5.51
CA TYR A 122 -3.20 -15.55 -6.35
C TYR A 122 -2.10 -16.48 -6.85
N ARG A 123 -1.56 -17.36 -5.98
CA ARG A 123 -0.53 -18.36 -6.36
C ARG A 123 -1.05 -19.40 -7.34
N CYS A 124 -2.32 -19.79 -7.21
CA CYS A 124 -2.94 -20.71 -8.16
C CYS A 124 -3.13 -20.09 -9.56
N VAL A 125 -3.53 -18.81 -9.60
CA VAL A 125 -3.78 -18.09 -10.88
C VAL A 125 -2.50 -17.61 -11.53
N PHE A 126 -1.51 -17.21 -10.73
CA PHE A 126 -0.23 -16.67 -11.20
C PHE A 126 0.93 -17.52 -10.67
N PRO A 127 1.25 -18.63 -11.32
CA PRO A 127 2.36 -19.47 -10.92
C PRO A 127 3.69 -18.70 -11.03
N PRO A 128 4.72 -19.09 -10.25
CA PRO A 128 6.02 -18.44 -10.29
C PRO A 128 6.63 -18.52 -11.69
N LYS A 129 7.24 -17.41 -12.13
CA LYS A 129 7.85 -17.32 -13.45
C LYS A 129 9.27 -17.87 -13.41
N ASP A 130 9.58 -18.71 -14.39
CA ASP A 130 10.96 -19.13 -14.61
C ASP A 130 11.80 -17.92 -14.99
N THR A 131 12.91 -17.74 -14.29
CA THR A 131 13.68 -16.51 -14.33
C THR A 131 15.15 -16.79 -14.56
N LEU A 132 15.73 -16.08 -15.52
CA LEU A 132 17.17 -15.98 -15.72
C LEU A 132 17.69 -14.76 -14.94
N VAL A 133 18.71 -14.94 -14.13
CA VAL A 133 19.36 -13.84 -13.42
C VAL A 133 20.70 -13.55 -14.06
N ILE A 134 20.89 -12.33 -14.54
CA ILE A 134 22.12 -11.85 -15.17
C ILE A 134 22.80 -10.90 -14.20
N LEU A 135 24.06 -11.17 -13.92
CA LEU A 135 24.86 -10.44 -12.95
C LEU A 135 26.08 -9.82 -13.62
N GLY A 136 26.41 -8.62 -13.16
CA GLY A 136 27.62 -7.93 -13.56
C GLY A 136 28.88 -8.57 -12.98
N LYS A 137 30.03 -8.04 -13.39
CA LYS A 137 31.35 -8.56 -13.07
C LYS A 137 31.80 -8.26 -11.64
N GLU A 138 31.17 -7.27 -10.98
CA GLU A 138 31.64 -6.72 -9.71
C GLU A 138 30.81 -7.23 -8.53
N ASP A 139 31.53 -7.58 -7.46
CA ASP A 139 31.08 -7.99 -6.12
C ASP A 139 30.21 -9.28 -5.99
N ARG A 140 30.94 -10.36 -5.73
CA ARG A 140 30.31 -11.63 -5.33
C ARG A 140 29.40 -11.52 -4.09
N GLU A 141 29.64 -10.55 -3.21
CA GLU A 141 28.82 -10.35 -2.01
C GLU A 141 27.47 -9.66 -2.33
N GLU A 142 27.47 -8.60 -3.13
CA GLU A 142 26.22 -7.98 -3.61
C GLU A 142 25.36 -8.95 -4.41
N VAL A 143 26.02 -9.71 -5.29
CA VAL A 143 25.42 -10.77 -6.09
C VAL A 143 24.77 -11.82 -5.21
N ALA A 144 25.49 -12.31 -4.19
CA ALA A 144 24.97 -13.31 -3.27
C ALA A 144 23.77 -12.78 -2.46
N GLU A 145 23.78 -11.50 -2.08
CA GLU A 145 22.66 -10.87 -1.40
C GLU A 145 21.43 -10.72 -2.30
N ILE A 146 21.64 -10.31 -3.55
CA ILE A 146 20.59 -10.21 -4.57
C ILE A 146 19.94 -11.58 -4.78
N VAL A 147 20.75 -12.62 -5.01
CA VAL A 147 20.26 -13.99 -5.21
C VAL A 147 19.47 -14.46 -3.98
N ARG A 148 19.98 -14.27 -2.76
CA ARG A 148 19.28 -14.61 -1.51
C ARG A 148 17.93 -13.89 -1.39
N ARG A 149 17.86 -12.63 -1.82
CA ARG A 149 16.59 -11.87 -1.82
C ARG A 149 15.57 -12.47 -2.79
N PHE A 150 16.00 -12.95 -3.96
CA PHE A 150 15.11 -13.60 -4.93
C PHE A 150 14.78 -15.04 -4.53
N GLU A 151 15.73 -15.79 -4.01
CA GLU A 151 15.46 -17.13 -3.45
C GLU A 151 14.46 -17.09 -2.29
N GLY A 152 14.46 -16.01 -1.50
CA GLY A 152 13.46 -15.77 -0.47
C GLY A 152 12.06 -15.45 -1.02
N ARG A 153 11.89 -15.34 -2.33
CA ARG A 153 10.64 -15.02 -3.04
C ARG A 153 10.32 -16.03 -4.14
N GLN A 154 10.52 -17.32 -3.87
CA GLN A 154 10.18 -18.42 -4.78
C GLN A 154 8.69 -18.48 -5.15
N ASP A 155 7.86 -17.74 -4.42
CA ASP A 155 6.44 -17.53 -4.72
C ASP A 155 6.19 -16.76 -6.02
N LYS A 156 7.18 -15.98 -6.50
CA LYS A 156 7.05 -15.15 -7.72
C LYS A 156 8.04 -15.50 -8.82
N PHE A 157 9.26 -15.77 -8.43
CA PHE A 157 10.38 -15.97 -9.32
C PHE A 157 11.06 -17.30 -8.99
N ARG A 158 11.09 -18.19 -9.98
CA ARG A 158 11.87 -19.41 -9.89
C ARG A 158 13.17 -19.16 -10.62
N VAL A 159 14.27 -18.99 -9.91
CA VAL A 159 15.58 -18.81 -10.53
C VAL A 159 16.01 -20.14 -11.15
N MET A 160 15.99 -20.20 -12.48
CA MET A 160 16.38 -21.40 -13.24
C MET A 160 17.88 -21.41 -13.53
N LYS A 161 18.42 -20.24 -13.83
CA LYS A 161 19.85 -20.11 -14.17
C LYS A 161 20.36 -18.74 -13.75
N LEU A 162 21.62 -18.74 -13.40
CA LEU A 162 22.38 -17.56 -13.06
C LEU A 162 23.58 -17.50 -14.02
N ILE A 163 23.76 -16.36 -14.68
CA ILE A 163 24.85 -16.13 -15.64
C ILE A 163 25.53 -14.81 -15.35
N SER A 164 26.84 -14.76 -15.52
CA SER A 164 27.61 -13.52 -15.37
C SER A 164 27.94 -12.92 -16.74
N THR A 165 27.93 -11.60 -16.83
CA THR A 165 28.41 -10.89 -18.04
C THR A 165 29.88 -11.15 -18.34
N SER A 166 30.65 -11.67 -17.36
CA SER A 166 32.03 -12.10 -17.57
C SER A 166 32.18 -13.31 -18.49
N GLU A 167 31.12 -14.09 -18.70
CA GLU A 167 31.10 -15.23 -19.59
C GLU A 167 31.02 -14.88 -21.09
N GLY A 168 30.83 -13.60 -21.39
CA GLY A 168 30.67 -13.03 -22.74
C GLY A 168 29.21 -12.70 -23.07
N MET A 169 29.01 -11.57 -23.75
CA MET A 169 27.67 -11.08 -24.11
C MET A 169 26.94 -12.04 -25.04
N ASP A 170 27.62 -12.66 -26.00
CA ASP A 170 27.02 -13.63 -26.94
C ASP A 170 26.34 -14.80 -26.22
N LYS A 171 26.97 -15.28 -25.14
CA LYS A 171 26.40 -16.35 -24.29
C LYS A 171 25.19 -15.83 -23.52
N VAL A 172 25.29 -14.64 -22.96
CA VAL A 172 24.19 -14.02 -22.22
C VAL A 172 22.97 -13.84 -23.12
N GLU A 173 23.16 -13.31 -24.33
CA GLU A 173 22.10 -13.12 -25.33
C GLU A 173 21.48 -14.46 -25.77
N SER A 174 22.30 -15.47 -26.04
CA SER A 174 21.81 -16.79 -26.40
C SER A 174 20.98 -17.45 -25.29
N GLU A 175 21.36 -17.23 -24.03
CA GLU A 175 20.56 -17.69 -22.88
C GLU A 175 19.28 -16.89 -22.72
N CYS A 176 19.29 -15.57 -22.97
CA CYS A 176 18.06 -14.75 -22.92
C CYS A 176 17.00 -15.22 -23.95
N LEU A 177 17.43 -15.77 -25.08
CA LEU A 177 16.53 -16.33 -26.09
C LEU A 177 15.93 -17.69 -25.70
N ARG A 178 16.49 -18.37 -24.70
CA ARG A 178 15.87 -19.56 -24.13
C ARG A 178 14.57 -19.18 -23.43
N TRP A 179 13.67 -20.11 -23.34
CA TRP A 179 12.28 -19.89 -22.91
C TRP A 179 12.17 -19.63 -21.39
N TYR A 180 12.69 -18.49 -20.95
CA TYR A 180 12.48 -18.00 -19.59
C TYR A 180 11.29 -17.04 -19.55
N GLY A 181 10.51 -17.10 -18.47
CA GLY A 181 9.37 -16.20 -18.30
C GLY A 181 9.75 -14.73 -18.10
N CYS A 182 10.95 -14.49 -17.56
CA CYS A 182 11.53 -13.16 -17.40
C CYS A 182 13.05 -13.23 -17.13
N VAL A 183 13.69 -12.08 -17.34
CA VAL A 183 15.12 -11.87 -17.07
C VAL A 183 15.27 -10.82 -15.96
N ILE A 184 16.15 -11.05 -15.02
CA ILE A 184 16.51 -10.07 -13.98
C ILE A 184 17.95 -9.64 -14.22
N ILE A 185 18.17 -8.34 -14.35
CA ILE A 185 19.49 -7.74 -14.59
C ILE A 185 19.92 -7.01 -13.31
N GLY A 186 21.04 -7.41 -12.73
CA GLY A 186 21.58 -6.80 -11.52
C GLY A 186 23.08 -6.60 -11.59
N GLY A 187 23.58 -5.46 -11.12
CA GLY A 187 25.02 -5.16 -11.08
C GLY A 187 25.69 -5.08 -12.46
N VAL A 188 24.93 -4.87 -13.53
CA VAL A 188 25.44 -4.67 -14.89
C VAL A 188 25.45 -3.18 -15.18
N TYR A 189 26.61 -2.64 -15.57
CA TYR A 189 26.84 -1.20 -15.72
C TYR A 189 27.21 -0.79 -17.15
N GLY A 190 27.01 0.48 -17.46
CA GLY A 190 27.52 1.14 -18.66
C GLY A 190 26.99 0.58 -19.98
N LEU A 191 27.90 0.30 -20.91
CA LEU A 191 27.57 -0.15 -22.27
C LEU A 191 26.92 -1.53 -22.27
N GLN A 192 27.42 -2.46 -21.46
CA GLN A 192 26.85 -3.82 -21.38
C GLN A 192 25.40 -3.82 -20.93
N ARG A 193 25.06 -2.96 -19.97
CA ARG A 193 23.67 -2.79 -19.54
C ARG A 193 22.79 -2.28 -20.67
N ARG A 194 23.26 -1.27 -21.39
CA ARG A 194 22.51 -0.68 -22.52
C ARG A 194 22.29 -1.69 -23.65
N GLU A 195 23.30 -2.46 -24.00
CA GLU A 195 23.21 -3.53 -25.01
C GLU A 195 22.20 -4.59 -24.58
N LEU A 196 22.30 -5.07 -23.37
CA LEU A 196 21.40 -6.08 -22.82
C LEU A 196 19.95 -5.61 -22.73
N VAL A 197 19.73 -4.39 -22.29
CA VAL A 197 18.38 -3.79 -22.25
C VAL A 197 17.80 -3.66 -23.65
N ASN A 198 18.58 -3.15 -24.62
CA ASN A 198 18.14 -3.04 -26.00
C ASN A 198 17.86 -4.41 -26.63
N PHE A 199 18.71 -5.40 -26.36
CA PHE A 199 18.51 -6.77 -26.81
C PHE A 199 17.22 -7.38 -26.25
N CYS A 200 17.01 -7.32 -24.95
CA CYS A 200 15.79 -7.82 -24.32
C CYS A 200 14.54 -7.08 -24.83
N TYR A 201 14.63 -5.76 -25.02
CA TYR A 201 13.53 -4.95 -25.53
C TYR A 201 13.18 -5.32 -26.98
N SER A 202 14.16 -5.46 -27.87
CA SER A 202 13.94 -5.79 -29.27
C SER A 202 13.39 -7.21 -29.48
N HIS A 203 13.66 -8.13 -28.55
CA HIS A 203 13.15 -9.50 -28.58
C HIS A 203 11.89 -9.71 -27.72
N TYR A 204 11.26 -8.62 -27.23
CA TYR A 204 10.06 -8.68 -26.37
C TYR A 204 10.22 -9.53 -25.10
N ILE A 205 11.45 -9.63 -24.60
CA ILE A 205 11.75 -10.36 -23.37
C ILE A 205 11.39 -9.48 -22.17
N ARG A 206 10.57 -10.00 -21.27
CA ARG A 206 10.22 -9.30 -20.04
C ARG A 206 11.43 -9.22 -19.12
N MET A 207 11.88 -8.01 -18.82
CA MET A 207 13.04 -7.79 -17.96
C MET A 207 12.67 -7.01 -16.69
N TYR A 208 13.40 -7.30 -15.63
CA TYR A 208 13.41 -6.55 -14.39
C TYR A 208 14.84 -6.07 -14.16
N ILE A 209 15.00 -4.79 -13.93
CA ILE A 209 16.31 -4.18 -13.73
C ILE A 209 16.40 -3.76 -12.27
N ILE A 210 17.49 -4.15 -11.60
CA ILE A 210 17.80 -3.63 -10.28
C ILE A 210 18.34 -2.23 -10.48
N PRO A 211 17.63 -1.19 -9.97
CA PRO A 211 18.02 0.18 -10.24
C PRO A 211 19.31 0.55 -9.54
N GLU A 212 20.16 1.30 -10.23
CA GLU A 212 21.28 2.01 -9.65
C GLU A 212 20.83 3.29 -8.96
N PHE A 213 21.73 3.91 -8.20
CA PHE A 213 21.45 5.18 -7.53
C PHE A 213 21.04 6.27 -8.53
N ALA A 214 21.71 6.34 -9.70
CA ALA A 214 21.36 7.26 -10.77
C ALA A 214 19.95 7.02 -11.32
N ASP A 215 19.53 5.77 -11.47
CA ASP A 215 18.18 5.44 -11.93
C ASP A 215 17.11 5.88 -10.91
N LEU A 216 17.41 5.73 -9.61
CA LEU A 216 16.51 6.16 -8.55
C LEU A 216 16.34 7.69 -8.56
N MET A 217 17.41 8.44 -8.84
CA MET A 217 17.33 9.89 -9.02
C MET A 217 16.49 10.27 -10.24
N LEU A 218 16.68 9.56 -11.37
CA LEU A 218 15.92 9.80 -12.59
C LEU A 218 14.41 9.50 -12.44
N GLN A 219 14.01 8.61 -11.54
CA GLN A 219 12.58 8.37 -11.26
C GLN A 219 11.85 9.60 -10.68
N GLY A 220 12.57 10.47 -10.00
CA GLY A 220 12.04 11.74 -9.47
C GLY A 220 12.14 12.92 -10.46
N ALA A 221 12.76 12.72 -11.62
CA ALA A 221 12.95 13.77 -12.61
C ALA A 221 11.63 14.16 -13.30
N GLN A 222 11.43 15.44 -13.51
CA GLN A 222 10.33 15.95 -14.33
C GLN A 222 10.77 16.01 -15.79
N GLN A 223 9.98 15.39 -16.67
CA GLN A 223 10.21 15.50 -18.10
C GLN A 223 9.69 16.86 -18.59
N MET A 224 10.55 17.62 -19.23
CA MET A 224 10.24 18.91 -19.83
C MET A 224 10.68 18.90 -21.29
N ASP A 225 9.88 19.51 -22.16
CA ASP A 225 10.26 19.75 -23.55
C ASP A 225 10.80 21.16 -23.71
N LEU A 226 12.11 21.28 -23.87
CA LEU A 226 12.76 22.54 -24.17
C LEU A 226 13.22 22.55 -25.63
N PHE A 227 12.67 23.47 -26.42
CA PHE A 227 13.03 23.63 -27.85
C PHE A 227 12.93 22.31 -28.65
N ASN A 228 11.85 21.55 -28.50
CA ASN A 228 11.62 20.23 -29.11
C ASN A 228 12.64 19.16 -28.70
N THR A 229 13.34 19.36 -27.60
CA THR A 229 14.25 18.38 -27.03
C THR A 229 13.71 17.94 -25.67
N PRO A 230 13.43 16.63 -25.48
CA PRO A 230 13.02 16.13 -24.18
C PRO A 230 14.19 16.18 -23.20
N ILE A 231 14.02 16.91 -22.11
CA ILE A 231 15.01 17.08 -21.04
C ILE A 231 14.43 16.56 -19.75
N LEU A 232 15.25 15.90 -18.93
CA LEU A 232 14.91 15.48 -17.60
C LEU A 232 15.48 16.48 -16.60
N GLU A 233 14.60 17.21 -15.92
CA GLU A 233 14.97 18.10 -14.83
C GLU A 233 15.06 17.31 -13.53
N LEU A 234 16.28 17.19 -12.99
CA LEU A 234 16.51 16.69 -11.63
C LEU A 234 16.41 17.87 -10.68
N LYS A 235 15.32 17.98 -9.95
CA LYS A 235 15.21 18.96 -8.88
C LYS A 235 16.10 18.54 -7.71
N GLU A 236 16.98 19.44 -7.27
CA GLU A 236 17.58 19.29 -5.96
C GLU A 236 16.46 19.14 -4.92
N TYR A 237 16.67 18.26 -3.93
CA TYR A 237 15.68 17.91 -2.90
C TYR A 237 15.43 19.08 -1.92
N ASN A 238 15.35 20.28 -2.45
CA ASN A 238 14.95 21.46 -1.72
C ASN A 238 13.44 21.60 -1.84
N ILE A 239 12.75 21.37 -0.74
CA ILE A 239 11.33 21.67 -0.62
C ILE A 239 11.13 23.10 -1.09
N SER A 240 10.40 23.31 -2.18
CA SER A 240 10.12 24.63 -2.72
C SER A 240 9.46 25.50 -1.63
N TRP A 241 9.65 26.80 -1.70
CA TRP A 241 9.05 27.71 -0.73
C TRP A 241 7.52 27.52 -0.69
N GLU A 242 6.89 27.27 -1.83
CA GLU A 242 5.46 27.02 -1.98
C GLU A 242 5.01 25.75 -1.23
N GLU A 243 5.74 24.64 -1.39
CA GLU A 243 5.45 23.40 -0.68
C GLU A 243 5.62 23.54 0.84
N ARG A 244 6.56 24.36 1.28
CA ARG A 244 6.78 24.69 2.69
C ARG A 244 5.63 25.50 3.26
N VAL A 245 5.08 26.45 2.49
CA VAL A 245 3.91 27.24 2.88
C VAL A 245 2.66 26.36 2.92
N ILE A 246 2.44 25.55 1.90
CA ILE A 246 1.30 24.60 1.85
C ILE A 246 1.34 23.63 3.03
N LYS A 247 2.52 23.08 3.33
CA LYS A 247 2.70 22.23 4.50
C LYS A 247 2.36 22.95 5.79
N ARG A 248 2.83 24.18 6.00
CA ARG A 248 2.53 25.00 7.18
C ARG A 248 1.02 25.25 7.33
N ILE A 249 0.34 25.59 6.23
CA ILE A 249 -1.11 25.80 6.23
C ILE A 249 -1.83 24.50 6.61
N ALA A 250 -1.43 23.36 6.03
CA ALA A 250 -1.99 22.07 6.36
C ALA A 250 -1.77 21.69 7.83
N ASP A 251 -0.60 21.91 8.37
CA ASP A 251 -0.27 21.66 9.79
C ASP A 251 -1.13 22.53 10.73
N ILE A 252 -1.35 23.81 10.40
CA ILE A 252 -2.18 24.75 11.18
C ILE A 252 -3.64 24.29 11.14
N ILE A 253 -4.17 23.96 9.95
CA ILE A 253 -5.54 23.48 9.81
C ILE A 253 -5.74 22.19 10.62
N LEU A 254 -4.80 21.25 10.52
CA LEU A 254 -4.85 20.01 11.27
C LEU A 254 -4.81 20.24 12.78
N ALA A 255 -3.94 21.16 13.24
CA ALA A 255 -3.85 21.54 14.64
C ALA A 255 -5.16 22.16 15.16
N ILE A 256 -5.79 23.08 14.39
CA ILE A 256 -7.07 23.70 14.76
C ILE A 256 -8.16 22.62 14.83
N VAL A 257 -8.23 21.72 13.85
CA VAL A 257 -9.21 20.62 13.85
C VAL A 257 -9.01 19.70 15.05
N LEU A 258 -7.77 19.36 15.38
CA LEU A 258 -7.46 18.57 16.58
C LEU A 258 -7.85 19.29 17.87
N ILE A 259 -7.58 20.58 18.00
CA ILE A 259 -7.97 21.38 19.16
C ILE A 259 -9.49 21.43 19.29
N LEU A 260 -10.23 21.66 18.20
CA LEU A 260 -11.69 21.66 18.20
C LEU A 260 -12.28 20.30 18.60
N ILE A 261 -11.66 19.20 18.17
CA ILE A 261 -12.09 17.84 18.53
C ILE A 261 -11.78 17.50 19.99
N THR A 262 -10.66 17.97 20.49
CA THR A 262 -10.22 17.67 21.87
C THR A 262 -10.80 18.63 22.90
N SER A 263 -11.17 19.86 22.50
CA SER A 263 -11.76 20.88 23.38
C SER A 263 -12.96 20.41 24.23
N PRO A 264 -13.92 19.61 23.72
CA PRO A 264 -15.02 19.11 24.55
C PRO A 264 -14.61 18.02 25.55
N VAL A 265 -13.37 17.52 25.49
CA VAL A 265 -12.85 16.47 26.37
C VAL A 265 -11.98 17.06 27.50
N MET A 266 -11.55 18.31 27.36
CA MET A 266 -10.87 19.12 28.38
C MET A 266 -11.87 19.94 29.20
#